data_97c12125ff572de5fd698c774b859e31
#
_entry.id   97c12125ff572de5fd698c774b859e31
#
_cell.length_a   1.000
_cell.length_b   1.000
_cell.length_c   1.000
_cell.angle_alpha   90.00
_cell.angle_beta   90.00
_cell.angle_gamma   90.00
#
_symmetry.space_group_name_H-M   'P 1'
#
loop_
_entity.id
_entity.type
_entity.pdbx_description
1 polymer ?
#
loop_
_entity_poly.entity_id
_entity_poly.type
_entity_poly.pdbx_seq_one_letter_code
_entity_poly.pdbx_strand_id
1 'polypeptide(L)'
;MKKLCLFLAVVVFMPALANAQSSGSFTYGTGNSITGTTGCVLMSNGSISGGQQCSVSSTAGQSFVCTTDADCLSIFGSNSGATCNNPTGGTNTGTCQLPASGGTCIGSAKAGLKTNSGNGNVFLIRPSAVIGLLTDVTISSKNQNTSGISSSSALAGVDFRVTVSPQSGQAAPSLVSSAGQYVTYDARFIQISSNLFSAIATNCLTITNGCFLTFAESTVSAHSFDWIAGSTFNGGTPLSSGQYGVTVDWKPSLAVTGIGQALACVGLVNLTVQQNKIFSFNTVNSF
;
A
#
# COMPACT_ATOMS: atom_id res chain seq x y z
N MET A 1 63.21 -16.51 -36.73
CA MET A 1 62.49 -15.23 -36.64
C MET A 1 60.96 -15.32 -36.94
N LYS A 2 60.47 -16.31 -37.72
CA LYS A 2 59.02 -16.43 -38.03
C LYS A 2 58.10 -16.91 -36.84
N LYS A 3 58.64 -17.60 -35.85
CA LYS A 3 57.86 -18.09 -34.69
C LYS A 3 57.66 -17.03 -33.59
N LEU A 4 58.50 -15.97 -33.56
CA LEU A 4 58.38 -14.90 -32.56
C LEU A 4 57.25 -13.91 -32.91
N CYS A 5 56.94 -13.69 -34.18
CA CYS A 5 55.86 -12.81 -34.61
C CYS A 5 54.47 -13.39 -34.34
N LEU A 6 54.34 -14.71 -34.33
CA LEU A 6 53.04 -15.35 -34.09
C LEU A 6 52.61 -15.25 -32.61
N PHE A 7 53.55 -15.28 -31.67
CA PHE A 7 53.26 -15.11 -30.24
C PHE A 7 52.90 -13.67 -29.87
N LEU A 8 53.49 -12.70 -30.56
CA LEU A 8 53.20 -11.28 -30.31
C LEU A 8 51.80 -10.89 -30.81
N ALA A 9 51.31 -11.50 -31.89
CA ALA A 9 49.98 -11.24 -32.44
C ALA A 9 48.85 -11.78 -31.53
N VAL A 10 49.09 -12.90 -30.84
CA VAL A 10 48.08 -13.48 -29.92
C VAL A 10 47.96 -12.68 -28.62
N VAL A 11 49.05 -12.09 -28.14
CA VAL A 11 49.04 -11.30 -26.90
C VAL A 11 48.38 -9.91 -27.10
N VAL A 12 48.42 -9.35 -28.30
CA VAL A 12 47.80 -8.04 -28.59
C VAL A 12 46.27 -8.14 -28.82
N PHE A 13 45.76 -9.33 -29.19
CA PHE A 13 44.31 -9.52 -29.40
C PHE A 13 43.50 -9.94 -28.15
N MET A 14 44.16 -10.32 -27.06
CA MET A 14 43.46 -10.71 -25.83
C MET A 14 42.84 -9.60 -24.97
N PRO A 15 43.29 -8.34 -24.98
CA PRO A 15 42.64 -7.31 -24.17
C PRO A 15 41.36 -6.72 -24.78
N ALA A 16 41.04 -7.01 -26.05
CA ALA A 16 39.87 -6.43 -26.71
C ALA A 16 38.53 -7.14 -26.37
N LEU A 17 38.57 -8.30 -25.71
CA LEU A 17 37.34 -9.04 -25.34
C LEU A 17 36.88 -8.84 -23.89
N ALA A 18 37.59 -8.07 -23.09
CA ALA A 18 37.30 -7.89 -21.67
C ALA A 18 36.41 -6.67 -21.35
N ASN A 19 35.96 -5.90 -22.34
CA ASN A 19 35.20 -4.66 -22.10
C ASN A 19 33.69 -4.77 -22.38
N ALA A 20 33.14 -5.95 -22.40
CA ALA A 20 31.68 -6.15 -22.54
C ALA A 20 30.99 -6.47 -21.22
N GLN A 21 31.49 -5.96 -20.09
CA GLN A 21 30.66 -5.90 -18.89
C GLN A 21 29.83 -4.62 -18.97
N SER A 22 28.58 -4.76 -19.39
CA SER A 22 27.57 -3.77 -19.04
C SER A 22 27.40 -3.86 -17.51
N SER A 23 28.10 -3.02 -16.77
CA SER A 23 27.82 -2.83 -15.35
C SER A 23 26.43 -2.26 -15.27
N GLY A 24 25.44 -3.11 -15.06
CA GLY A 24 24.07 -2.69 -14.73
C GLY A 24 24.16 -1.79 -13.50
N SER A 25 23.83 -0.51 -13.63
CA SER A 25 23.77 0.38 -12.49
C SER A 25 22.58 -0.02 -11.63
N PHE A 26 22.81 -0.17 -10.34
CA PHE A 26 21.82 -0.52 -9.35
C PHE A 26 21.84 0.52 -8.23
N THR A 27 20.70 0.92 -7.76
CA THR A 27 20.55 1.75 -6.56
C THR A 27 19.35 1.31 -5.75
N TYR A 28 19.33 1.69 -4.50
CA TYR A 28 18.20 1.46 -3.63
C TYR A 28 17.92 2.70 -2.80
N GLY A 29 16.68 2.84 -2.37
CA GLY A 29 16.23 3.85 -1.43
C GLY A 29 15.29 3.20 -0.40
N THR A 30 15.28 3.74 0.79
CA THR A 30 14.31 3.38 1.82
C THR A 30 13.36 4.52 2.00
N GLY A 31 12.10 4.23 2.30
CA GLY A 31 11.14 5.25 2.68
C GLY A 31 11.63 6.00 3.91
N ASN A 32 11.30 7.28 4.03
CA ASN A 32 11.44 8.02 5.27
C ASN A 32 10.51 7.39 6.31
N SER A 33 10.93 6.26 6.85
CA SER A 33 10.28 5.74 8.02
C SER A 33 10.68 6.66 9.17
N ILE A 34 9.71 7.37 9.68
CA ILE A 34 9.82 8.05 10.95
C ILE A 34 10.39 7.04 11.94
N THR A 35 11.55 7.35 12.46
CA THR A 35 12.34 6.65 13.45
C THR A 35 11.64 5.47 14.15
N GLY A 36 12.14 4.26 13.91
CA GLY A 36 11.79 3.08 14.69
C GLY A 36 10.61 2.27 14.16
N THR A 37 10.22 2.43 12.91
CA THR A 37 9.13 1.67 12.33
C THR A 37 9.51 0.21 12.15
N THR A 38 8.97 -0.58 13.03
CA THR A 38 8.70 -1.99 12.75
C THR A 38 7.76 -2.07 11.55
N GLY A 39 7.87 -3.12 10.74
CA GLY A 39 6.86 -3.39 9.71
C GLY A 39 5.46 -3.53 10.32
N CYS A 40 4.43 -3.49 9.48
CA CYS A 40 3.09 -3.85 9.93
C CYS A 40 3.07 -5.30 10.42
N VAL A 41 2.45 -5.53 11.55
CA VAL A 41 2.37 -6.85 12.19
C VAL A 41 0.91 -7.14 12.53
N LEU A 42 0.44 -8.32 12.13
CA LEU A 42 -0.87 -8.83 12.53
C LEU A 42 -0.75 -9.48 13.92
N MET A 43 -1.52 -8.98 14.86
CA MET A 43 -1.58 -9.49 16.23
C MET A 43 -2.56 -10.66 16.34
N SER A 44 -2.42 -11.47 17.37
CA SER A 44 -3.29 -12.64 17.60
C SER A 44 -4.77 -12.30 17.82
N ASN A 45 -5.07 -11.08 18.22
CA ASN A 45 -6.45 -10.58 18.35
C ASN A 45 -7.01 -9.99 17.06
N GLY A 46 -6.25 -10.06 15.94
CA GLY A 46 -6.65 -9.50 14.64
C GLY A 46 -6.35 -8.00 14.47
N SER A 47 -5.82 -7.31 15.49
CA SER A 47 -5.39 -5.92 15.33
C SER A 47 -4.08 -5.83 14.54
N ILE A 48 -3.81 -4.66 13.95
CA ILE A 48 -2.55 -4.38 13.26
C ILE A 48 -1.73 -3.42 14.11
N SER A 49 -0.45 -3.71 14.27
CA SER A 49 0.51 -2.85 14.98
C SER A 49 1.74 -2.55 14.15
N GLY A 50 2.53 -1.58 14.57
CA GLY A 50 3.75 -1.13 13.87
C GLY A 50 3.43 -0.28 12.63
N GLY A 51 4.44 -0.04 11.78
CA GLY A 51 4.33 0.72 10.55
C GLY A 51 3.79 2.15 10.72
N GLN A 52 3.47 2.77 9.61
CA GLN A 52 2.66 3.99 9.54
C GLN A 52 1.20 3.60 9.42
N GLN A 53 0.39 3.97 10.40
CA GLN A 53 -1.02 3.63 10.42
C GLN A 53 -1.88 4.86 10.19
N CYS A 54 -2.99 4.65 9.51
CA CYS A 54 -4.07 5.61 9.39
C CYS A 54 -5.42 4.88 9.39
N SER A 55 -6.42 5.52 9.91
CA SER A 55 -7.76 4.93 10.05
C SER A 55 -8.86 5.94 9.78
N VAL A 56 -9.99 5.42 9.37
CA VAL A 56 -11.27 6.10 9.30
C VAL A 56 -12.29 5.25 10.03
N SER A 57 -13.08 5.87 10.91
CA SER A 57 -14.14 5.20 11.66
C SER A 57 -15.43 6.01 11.64
N SER A 58 -16.55 5.34 11.76
CA SER A 58 -17.88 5.94 11.79
C SER A 58 -18.82 5.13 12.66
N THR A 59 -19.59 5.80 13.49
CA THR A 59 -20.74 5.23 14.20
C THR A 59 -22.06 5.60 13.53
N ALA A 60 -22.03 6.32 12.42
CA ALA A 60 -23.19 6.87 11.72
C ALA A 60 -24.10 7.71 12.65
N GLY A 61 -23.52 8.36 13.66
CA GLY A 61 -24.28 9.11 14.66
C GLY A 61 -25.01 8.27 15.71
N GLN A 62 -24.81 6.94 15.73
CA GLN A 62 -25.42 6.07 16.74
C GLN A 62 -24.65 6.14 18.05
N SER A 63 -25.37 6.10 19.14
CA SER A 63 -24.85 6.06 20.51
C SER A 63 -25.16 4.71 21.14
N PHE A 64 -24.13 3.98 21.54
CA PHE A 64 -24.26 2.71 22.24
C PHE A 64 -23.82 2.87 23.68
N VAL A 65 -24.69 2.43 24.58
CA VAL A 65 -24.48 2.54 26.04
C VAL A 65 -23.46 1.48 26.49
N CYS A 66 -22.54 1.87 27.34
CA CYS A 66 -21.54 0.98 27.92
C CYS A 66 -21.25 1.31 29.40
N THR A 67 -20.71 0.34 30.12
CA THR A 67 -20.13 0.53 31.45
C THR A 67 -18.62 0.26 31.44
N THR A 68 -18.17 -0.56 30.54
CA THR A 68 -16.76 -0.97 30.37
C THR A 68 -16.36 -0.98 28.89
N ASP A 69 -15.07 -0.99 28.60
CA ASP A 69 -14.55 -1.17 27.25
C ASP A 69 -14.99 -2.52 26.64
N ALA A 70 -15.15 -3.56 27.48
CA ALA A 70 -15.61 -4.87 27.02
C ALA A 70 -17.01 -4.82 26.40
N ASP A 71 -17.90 -3.94 26.89
CA ASP A 71 -19.20 -3.74 26.28
C ASP A 71 -19.07 -3.20 24.85
N CYS A 72 -18.15 -2.26 24.64
CA CYS A 72 -17.89 -1.68 23.32
C CYS A 72 -17.22 -2.67 22.38
N LEU A 73 -16.27 -3.45 22.88
CA LEU A 73 -15.63 -4.51 22.09
C LEU A 73 -16.62 -5.62 21.70
N SER A 74 -17.63 -5.88 22.51
CA SER A 74 -18.69 -6.83 22.16
C SER A 74 -19.59 -6.33 21.01
N ILE A 75 -19.68 -5.01 20.84
CA ILE A 75 -20.50 -4.35 19.79
C ILE A 75 -19.72 -4.22 18.49
N PHE A 76 -18.48 -3.74 18.58
CA PHE A 76 -17.67 -3.37 17.41
C PHE A 76 -16.58 -4.41 17.06
N GLY A 77 -16.49 -5.52 17.80
CA GLY A 77 -15.45 -6.53 17.62
C GLY A 77 -14.22 -6.28 18.51
N SER A 78 -13.53 -7.37 18.86
CA SER A 78 -12.38 -7.34 19.78
C SER A 78 -11.17 -6.56 19.25
N ASN A 79 -11.06 -6.39 17.95
CA ASN A 79 -9.98 -5.68 17.24
C ASN A 79 -10.31 -4.23 16.90
N SER A 80 -11.52 -3.78 17.19
CA SER A 80 -11.96 -2.41 16.85
C SER A 80 -11.21 -1.33 17.63
N GLY A 81 -10.63 -1.67 18.80
CA GLY A 81 -10.06 -0.68 19.71
C GLY A 81 -11.11 0.26 20.32
N ALA A 82 -12.38 -0.11 20.26
CA ALA A 82 -13.47 0.69 20.82
C ALA A 82 -13.34 0.79 22.35
N THR A 83 -13.63 1.96 22.88
CA THR A 83 -13.56 2.26 24.31
C THR A 83 -14.88 2.82 24.82
N CYS A 84 -15.15 2.63 26.11
CA CYS A 84 -16.27 3.21 26.77
C CYS A 84 -15.91 4.58 27.35
N ASN A 85 -16.46 5.64 26.77
CA ASN A 85 -16.30 6.96 27.34
C ASN A 85 -17.25 7.15 28.51
N ASN A 86 -16.78 6.77 29.69
CA ASN A 86 -17.51 6.97 30.96
C ASN A 86 -16.80 8.11 31.74
N PRO A 87 -17.29 9.37 31.66
CA PRO A 87 -16.59 10.53 32.19
C PRO A 87 -16.46 10.57 33.73
N THR A 88 -17.16 9.71 34.44
CA THR A 88 -17.23 9.80 35.92
C THR A 88 -16.65 8.60 36.67
N GLY A 89 -16.19 7.57 35.98
CA GLY A 89 -15.64 6.36 36.63
C GLY A 89 -16.56 5.82 37.72
N GLY A 90 -17.39 4.86 37.42
CA GLY A 90 -18.32 4.30 38.38
C GLY A 90 -19.51 3.58 37.73
N THR A 91 -20.64 3.49 38.43
CA THR A 91 -21.86 2.83 37.97
C THR A 91 -22.63 3.58 36.88
N ASN A 92 -22.09 4.72 36.40
CA ASN A 92 -22.73 5.52 35.39
C ASN A 92 -22.46 4.93 33.99
N THR A 93 -23.50 4.94 33.18
CA THR A 93 -23.43 4.50 31.80
C THR A 93 -22.69 5.54 30.93
N GLY A 94 -21.72 5.11 30.19
CA GLY A 94 -21.03 5.89 29.16
C GLY A 94 -21.54 5.58 27.75
N THR A 95 -20.81 6.07 26.75
CA THR A 95 -21.06 5.79 25.34
C THR A 95 -19.83 5.18 24.68
N CYS A 96 -20.04 4.17 23.85
CA CYS A 96 -18.98 3.56 23.08
C CYS A 96 -18.43 4.51 22.02
N GLN A 97 -17.12 4.58 21.95
CA GLN A 97 -16.40 5.34 20.94
C GLN A 97 -15.44 4.43 20.17
N LEU A 98 -15.50 4.48 18.85
CA LEU A 98 -14.45 3.93 18.00
C LEU A 98 -13.19 4.83 18.07
N PRO A 99 -12.00 4.29 17.83
CA PRO A 99 -10.81 5.10 17.71
C PRO A 99 -11.04 6.27 16.74
N ALA A 100 -10.55 7.44 17.10
CA ALA A 100 -10.67 8.60 16.22
C ALA A 100 -10.03 8.33 14.87
N SER A 101 -10.69 8.78 13.81
CA SER A 101 -10.05 8.82 12.48
C SER A 101 -8.77 9.63 12.55
N GLY A 102 -7.68 9.08 12.05
CA GLY A 102 -6.40 9.79 12.14
C GLY A 102 -5.21 8.96 11.67
N GLY A 103 -4.04 9.50 11.98
CA GLY A 103 -2.77 8.97 11.51
C GLY A 103 -2.44 9.39 10.08
N THR A 104 -1.20 9.17 9.68
CA THR A 104 -0.74 9.42 8.30
C THR A 104 -0.05 8.17 7.78
N CYS A 105 -0.58 7.57 6.74
CA CYS A 105 0.12 6.56 5.96
C CYS A 105 0.49 7.09 4.56
N ILE A 106 0.78 8.37 4.48
CA ILE A 106 1.34 9.00 3.28
C ILE A 106 2.85 9.09 3.45
N GLY A 107 3.58 8.75 2.42
CA GLY A 107 5.03 8.86 2.46
C GLY A 107 5.67 8.78 1.10
N SER A 108 6.99 8.86 1.09
CA SER A 108 7.79 8.73 -0.12
C SER A 108 9.14 8.08 0.16
N ALA A 109 9.67 7.39 -0.85
CA ALA A 109 11.05 6.93 -0.88
C ALA A 109 11.73 7.43 -2.15
N LYS A 110 13.03 7.69 -2.09
CA LYS A 110 13.79 8.25 -3.21
C LYS A 110 15.07 7.47 -3.45
N ALA A 111 15.40 7.30 -4.72
CA ALA A 111 16.67 6.74 -5.17
C ALA A 111 17.22 7.56 -6.33
N GLY A 112 18.54 7.68 -6.44
CA GLY A 112 19.21 8.36 -7.55
C GLY A 112 20.00 7.37 -8.37
N LEU A 113 19.94 7.49 -9.69
CA LEU A 113 20.69 6.63 -10.61
C LEU A 113 21.25 7.44 -11.77
N LYS A 114 22.50 7.14 -12.13
CA LYS A 114 23.15 7.71 -13.31
C LYS A 114 23.13 6.68 -14.44
N THR A 115 22.65 7.09 -15.61
CA THR A 115 22.72 6.27 -16.82
C THR A 115 23.96 6.63 -17.63
N ASN A 116 24.56 5.62 -18.24
CA ASN A 116 25.53 5.82 -19.32
C ASN A 116 24.77 5.92 -20.65
N SER A 117 25.40 6.60 -21.64
CA SER A 117 24.83 6.72 -22.98
C SER A 117 24.69 5.35 -23.63
N GLY A 118 23.53 5.10 -24.22
CA GLY A 118 23.27 3.88 -24.98
C GLY A 118 21.79 3.71 -25.26
N ASN A 119 21.44 3.48 -26.53
CA ASN A 119 20.07 3.15 -26.90
C ASN A 119 19.62 1.83 -26.26
N GLY A 120 18.38 1.77 -25.85
CA GLY A 120 17.76 0.57 -25.28
C GLY A 120 17.97 0.40 -23.77
N ASN A 121 18.49 1.39 -23.06
CA ASN A 121 18.50 1.36 -21.60
C ASN A 121 17.11 1.66 -21.05
N VAL A 122 16.73 0.92 -20.02
CA VAL A 122 15.50 1.15 -19.23
C VAL A 122 15.80 1.04 -17.76
N PHE A 123 15.01 1.69 -16.94
CA PHE A 123 14.97 1.41 -15.51
C PHE A 123 13.88 0.39 -15.21
N LEU A 124 14.23 -0.68 -14.50
CA LEU A 124 13.32 -1.51 -13.75
C LEU A 124 13.25 -0.93 -12.34
N ILE A 125 12.06 -0.48 -11.96
CA ILE A 125 11.80 0.20 -10.70
C ILE A 125 10.83 -0.67 -9.91
N ARG A 126 11.25 -1.13 -8.74
CA ARG A 126 10.46 -2.03 -7.89
C ARG A 126 10.38 -1.46 -6.49
N PRO A 127 9.31 -0.74 -6.15
CA PRO A 127 8.93 -0.53 -4.77
C PRO A 127 8.43 -1.84 -4.16
N SER A 128 8.80 -2.09 -2.91
CA SER A 128 8.31 -3.21 -2.11
C SER A 128 7.89 -2.67 -0.76
N ALA A 129 6.76 -3.13 -0.24
CA ALA A 129 6.23 -2.69 1.03
C ALA A 129 5.52 -3.82 1.76
N VAL A 130 5.49 -3.75 3.09
CA VAL A 130 4.60 -4.56 3.91
C VAL A 130 3.34 -3.74 4.17
N ILE A 131 2.20 -4.26 3.72
CA ILE A 131 0.90 -3.61 3.84
C ILE A 131 0.05 -4.38 4.85
N GLY A 132 -0.55 -3.65 5.78
CA GLY A 132 -1.56 -4.17 6.70
C GLY A 132 -2.90 -3.48 6.43
N LEU A 133 -3.97 -4.26 6.31
CA LEU A 133 -5.33 -3.76 6.12
C LEU A 133 -6.28 -4.38 7.14
N LEU A 134 -7.11 -3.53 7.75
CA LEU A 134 -8.22 -3.96 8.61
C LEU A 134 -9.48 -3.26 8.12
N THR A 135 -10.53 -4.05 7.98
CA THR A 135 -11.89 -3.58 7.74
C THR A 135 -12.81 -4.21 8.79
N ASP A 136 -13.62 -3.39 9.42
CA ASP A 136 -14.59 -3.79 10.41
C ASP A 136 -15.92 -3.08 10.12
N VAL A 137 -17.00 -3.81 10.05
CA VAL A 137 -18.34 -3.29 9.79
C VAL A 137 -19.34 -3.92 10.73
N THR A 138 -20.22 -3.08 11.27
CA THR A 138 -21.26 -3.49 12.21
C THR A 138 -22.64 -3.06 11.72
N ILE A 139 -23.61 -3.94 11.80
CA ILE A 139 -25.04 -3.62 11.68
C ILE A 139 -25.72 -3.88 13.02
N SER A 140 -26.55 -2.95 13.43
CA SER A 140 -27.31 -3.01 14.67
C SER A 140 -28.82 -2.93 14.37
N SER A 141 -29.65 -3.61 15.18
CA SER A 141 -31.12 -3.48 15.11
C SER A 141 -31.59 -2.06 15.37
N LYS A 142 -30.86 -1.27 16.15
CA LYS A 142 -31.15 0.16 16.35
C LYS A 142 -31.03 0.99 15.05
N ASN A 143 -30.13 0.63 14.16
CA ASN A 143 -29.91 1.38 12.92
C ASN A 143 -31.08 1.28 11.96
N GLN A 144 -31.82 0.19 12.00
CA GLN A 144 -32.95 -0.04 11.09
C GLN A 144 -34.12 0.88 11.34
N ASN A 145 -34.31 1.32 12.61
CA ASN A 145 -35.49 2.08 13.02
C ASN A 145 -35.34 3.59 12.99
N THR A 146 -34.10 4.13 12.99
CA THR A 146 -33.88 5.56 13.24
C THR A 146 -33.10 6.30 12.17
N SER A 147 -32.29 5.64 11.36
CA SER A 147 -31.35 6.32 10.43
C SER A 147 -31.46 5.91 8.98
N GLY A 148 -32.35 4.98 8.64
CA GLY A 148 -32.47 4.53 7.23
C GLY A 148 -31.21 3.84 6.68
N ILE A 149 -30.27 3.46 7.54
CA ILE A 149 -29.04 2.78 7.13
C ILE A 149 -29.39 1.35 6.72
N SER A 150 -29.30 1.09 5.43
CA SER A 150 -29.59 -0.22 4.84
C SER A 150 -28.37 -1.12 4.74
N SER A 151 -27.16 -0.58 4.95
CA SER A 151 -25.90 -1.33 4.88
C SER A 151 -24.78 -0.60 5.63
N SER A 152 -23.80 -1.37 6.07
CA SER A 152 -22.50 -0.84 6.51
C SER A 152 -21.41 -1.38 5.61
N SER A 153 -20.44 -0.55 5.25
CA SER A 153 -19.30 -0.96 4.42
C SER A 153 -18.02 -0.28 4.88
N ALA A 154 -16.91 -0.97 4.67
CA ALA A 154 -15.56 -0.45 4.91
C ALA A 154 -14.64 -0.81 3.75
N LEU A 155 -13.84 0.15 3.31
CA LEU A 155 -12.76 -0.01 2.34
C LEU A 155 -11.45 0.38 3.01
N ALA A 156 -10.47 -0.51 2.96
CA ALA A 156 -9.08 -0.22 3.30
C ALA A 156 -8.19 -0.58 2.13
N GLY A 157 -7.27 0.31 1.76
CA GLY A 157 -6.31 0.08 0.68
C GLY A 157 -5.11 1.00 0.76
N VAL A 158 -4.07 0.66 -0.01
CA VAL A 158 -2.86 1.47 -0.17
C VAL A 158 -2.47 1.50 -1.64
N ASP A 159 -2.28 2.70 -2.15
CA ASP A 159 -1.89 2.97 -3.52
C ASP A 159 -0.46 3.50 -3.58
N PHE A 160 0.30 3.05 -4.58
CA PHE A 160 1.66 3.48 -4.85
C PHE A 160 1.76 4.14 -6.24
N ARG A 161 2.64 5.12 -6.35
CA ARG A 161 2.97 5.80 -7.61
C ARG A 161 4.47 5.97 -7.73
N VAL A 162 5.01 5.74 -8.92
CA VAL A 162 6.41 6.01 -9.26
C VAL A 162 6.50 7.25 -10.15
N THR A 163 7.50 8.07 -9.89
CA THR A 163 7.87 9.23 -10.73
C THR A 163 9.37 9.16 -11.01
N VAL A 164 9.76 9.41 -12.26
CA VAL A 164 11.16 9.50 -12.68
C VAL A 164 11.43 10.90 -13.18
N SER A 165 12.35 11.60 -12.51
CA SER A 165 12.68 13.00 -12.80
C SER A 165 14.13 13.12 -13.27
N PRO A 166 14.38 13.66 -14.46
CA PRO A 166 15.73 13.98 -14.90
C PRO A 166 16.33 15.12 -14.04
N GLN A 167 17.63 15.04 -13.77
CA GLN A 167 18.34 16.00 -12.89
C GLN A 167 19.18 17.04 -13.66
N SER A 168 19.35 16.88 -14.97
CA SER A 168 20.26 17.69 -15.78
C SER A 168 19.73 17.97 -17.18
N GLY A 169 18.49 18.42 -17.30
CA GLY A 169 17.93 18.94 -18.56
C GLY A 169 17.52 17.88 -19.60
N GLN A 170 17.60 16.58 -19.26
CA GLN A 170 17.10 15.51 -20.13
C GLN A 170 15.55 15.54 -20.15
N ALA A 171 14.96 14.98 -21.22
CA ALA A 171 13.54 14.71 -21.24
C ALA A 171 13.15 13.67 -20.19
N ALA A 172 11.97 13.82 -19.59
CA ALA A 172 11.43 12.81 -18.68
C ALA A 172 11.14 11.52 -19.45
N PRO A 173 11.62 10.36 -18.98
CA PRO A 173 11.38 9.09 -19.65
C PRO A 173 9.93 8.67 -19.49
N SER A 174 9.38 7.99 -20.50
CA SER A 174 8.06 7.40 -20.39
C SER A 174 8.05 6.25 -19.39
N LEU A 175 7.02 6.23 -18.53
CA LEU A 175 6.72 5.10 -17.66
C LEU A 175 5.73 4.16 -18.34
N VAL A 176 6.10 2.89 -18.43
CA VAL A 176 5.19 1.81 -18.81
C VAL A 176 4.55 1.27 -17.54
N SER A 177 3.33 0.85 -17.63
CA SER A 177 2.44 0.27 -16.64
C SER A 177 1.47 1.24 -15.99
N SER A 178 1.84 2.46 -15.63
CA SER A 178 0.89 3.35 -14.96
C SER A 178 0.96 4.82 -15.37
N ALA A 179 1.82 5.20 -16.29
CA ALA A 179 1.95 6.59 -16.80
C ALA A 179 1.85 7.67 -15.70
N GLY A 180 2.45 7.45 -14.54
CA GLY A 180 2.39 8.35 -13.39
C GLY A 180 1.11 8.25 -12.55
N GLN A 181 0.25 7.28 -12.82
CA GLN A 181 -0.95 7.00 -12.02
C GLN A 181 -0.59 6.18 -10.77
N TYR A 182 -1.49 6.21 -9.80
CA TYR A 182 -1.42 5.32 -8.65
C TYR A 182 -1.84 3.90 -9.04
N VAL A 183 -1.12 2.92 -8.50
CA VAL A 183 -1.42 1.50 -8.60
C VAL A 183 -1.77 1.00 -7.20
N THR A 184 -2.90 0.35 -7.07
CA THR A 184 -3.32 -0.25 -5.81
C THR A 184 -2.45 -1.46 -5.52
N TYR A 185 -1.74 -1.43 -4.39
CA TYR A 185 -0.90 -2.53 -3.92
C TYR A 185 -1.70 -3.59 -3.20
N ASP A 186 -2.63 -3.15 -2.37
CA ASP A 186 -3.58 -4.01 -1.70
C ASP A 186 -4.84 -3.23 -1.39
N ALA A 187 -5.99 -3.87 -1.49
CA ALA A 187 -7.27 -3.29 -1.13
C ALA A 187 -8.23 -4.36 -0.63
N ARG A 188 -9.00 -3.98 0.38
CA ARG A 188 -10.04 -4.82 0.97
C ARG A 188 -11.33 -4.04 1.10
N PHE A 189 -12.42 -4.66 0.69
CA PHE A 189 -13.75 -4.11 0.83
C PHE A 189 -14.68 -5.12 1.47
N ILE A 190 -15.39 -4.69 2.51
CA ILE A 190 -16.43 -5.47 3.16
C ILE A 190 -17.73 -4.66 3.16
N GLN A 191 -18.83 -5.33 2.91
CA GLN A 191 -20.17 -4.76 3.02
C GLN A 191 -21.14 -5.75 3.64
N ILE A 192 -21.95 -5.28 4.59
CA ILE A 192 -23.07 -6.03 5.17
C ILE A 192 -24.37 -5.28 4.84
N SER A 193 -25.35 -6.00 4.34
CA SER A 193 -26.69 -5.45 4.11
C SER A 193 -27.63 -5.75 5.27
N SER A 194 -28.59 -4.85 5.49
CA SER A 194 -29.64 -5.02 6.51
C SER A 194 -30.53 -6.24 6.26
N ASN A 195 -30.66 -6.71 5.03
CA ASN A 195 -31.45 -7.88 4.68
C ASN A 195 -30.94 -9.15 5.37
N LEU A 196 -29.62 -9.30 5.48
CA LEU A 196 -29.02 -10.42 6.21
C LEU A 196 -29.37 -10.33 7.70
N PHE A 197 -29.37 -9.13 8.26
CA PHE A 197 -29.64 -8.90 9.67
C PHE A 197 -31.13 -9.04 10.01
N SER A 198 -32.05 -8.59 9.15
CA SER A 198 -33.50 -8.66 9.36
C SER A 198 -33.99 -10.09 9.58
N ALA A 199 -33.35 -11.06 8.95
CA ALA A 199 -33.68 -12.48 9.13
C ALA A 199 -33.27 -13.02 10.51
N ILE A 200 -32.35 -12.36 11.21
CA ILE A 200 -31.81 -12.79 12.51
C ILE A 200 -32.40 -11.99 13.67
N ALA A 201 -32.85 -10.76 13.42
CA ALA A 201 -33.13 -9.74 14.44
C ALA A 201 -34.51 -9.82 15.13
N THR A 202 -35.36 -10.75 14.77
CA THR A 202 -36.77 -10.81 15.24
C THR A 202 -36.94 -10.84 16.78
N ASN A 203 -35.89 -11.25 17.49
CA ASN A 203 -35.91 -11.40 18.96
C ASN A 203 -35.12 -10.32 19.73
N CYS A 204 -34.64 -9.28 19.04
CA CYS A 204 -33.65 -8.32 19.60
C CYS A 204 -34.25 -7.04 20.16
N LEU A 205 -35.57 -6.86 20.11
CA LEU A 205 -36.23 -5.60 20.45
C LEU A 205 -36.23 -5.25 21.95
N THR A 206 -35.92 -6.23 22.81
CA THR A 206 -35.93 -6.06 24.29
C THR A 206 -34.56 -5.74 24.88
N ILE A 207 -33.49 -5.76 24.06
CA ILE A 207 -32.13 -5.54 24.53
C ILE A 207 -31.76 -4.06 24.41
N THR A 208 -31.21 -3.45 25.47
CA THR A 208 -30.92 -2.00 25.57
C THR A 208 -30.13 -1.46 24.38
N ASN A 209 -29.15 -2.19 23.91
CA ASN A 209 -28.34 -1.81 22.73
C ASN A 209 -28.82 -2.47 21.43
N GLY A 210 -29.79 -3.35 21.48
CA GLY A 210 -30.23 -4.17 20.36
C GLY A 210 -29.28 -5.35 20.12
N CYS A 211 -29.44 -6.02 18.98
CA CYS A 211 -28.48 -7.02 18.49
C CYS A 211 -27.56 -6.42 17.45
N PHE A 212 -26.39 -7.01 17.34
CA PHE A 212 -25.38 -6.60 16.34
C PHE A 212 -24.92 -7.79 15.53
N LEU A 213 -24.52 -7.49 14.31
CA LEU A 213 -23.72 -8.38 13.46
C LEU A 213 -22.49 -7.62 13.05
N THR A 214 -21.32 -8.11 13.46
CA THR A 214 -20.04 -7.49 13.16
C THR A 214 -19.21 -8.45 12.32
N PHE A 215 -18.60 -7.91 11.27
CA PHE A 215 -17.60 -8.59 10.49
C PHE A 215 -16.31 -7.78 10.50
N ALA A 216 -15.24 -8.43 10.96
CA ALA A 216 -13.91 -7.85 10.96
C ALA A 216 -12.94 -8.76 10.20
N GLU A 217 -12.13 -8.16 9.38
CA GLU A 217 -11.11 -8.87 8.61
C GLU A 217 -9.82 -8.06 8.56
N SER A 218 -8.70 -8.73 8.83
CA SER A 218 -7.37 -8.11 8.81
C SER A 218 -6.36 -8.98 8.08
N THR A 219 -5.43 -8.34 7.38
CA THR A 219 -4.30 -8.98 6.71
C THR A 219 -3.05 -8.16 6.87
N VAL A 220 -1.90 -8.85 6.83
CA VAL A 220 -0.59 -8.24 6.63
C VAL A 220 0.14 -9.06 5.59
N SER A 221 0.61 -8.41 4.53
CA SER A 221 1.29 -9.05 3.41
C SER A 221 2.37 -8.16 2.81
N ALA A 222 3.34 -8.77 2.14
CA ALA A 222 4.36 -8.06 1.40
C ALA A 222 3.96 -7.97 -0.07
N HIS A 223 4.06 -6.77 -0.64
CA HIS A 223 3.69 -6.47 -2.01
C HIS A 223 4.83 -5.81 -2.76
N SER A 224 4.89 -6.06 -4.05
CA SER A 224 5.76 -5.35 -4.99
C SER A 224 5.12 -5.29 -6.37
N PHE A 225 5.47 -4.26 -7.13
CA PHE A 225 5.04 -4.11 -8.52
C PHE A 225 6.20 -3.50 -9.32
N ASP A 226 6.35 -3.90 -10.58
CA ASP A 226 7.43 -3.45 -11.44
C ASP A 226 6.96 -2.34 -12.38
N TRP A 227 7.65 -1.19 -12.33
CA TRP A 227 7.55 -0.12 -13.32
C TRP A 227 8.76 -0.16 -14.22
N ILE A 228 8.54 0.15 -15.50
CA ILE A 228 9.60 0.27 -16.49
C ILE A 228 9.62 1.72 -16.98
N ALA A 229 10.77 2.38 -16.86
CA ALA A 229 10.95 3.73 -17.38
C ALA A 229 11.94 3.74 -18.54
N GLY A 230 11.66 4.57 -19.56
CA GLY A 230 12.52 4.75 -20.73
C GLY A 230 12.32 3.73 -21.82
N SER A 231 11.22 2.99 -21.81
CA SER A 231 10.85 2.12 -22.94
C SER A 231 10.39 2.95 -24.12
N THR A 232 10.89 2.61 -25.31
CA THR A 232 10.45 3.18 -26.58
C THR A 232 9.19 2.50 -27.15
N PHE A 233 8.65 1.54 -26.43
CA PHE A 233 7.44 0.84 -26.81
C PHE A 233 6.28 1.86 -26.95
N ASN A 234 5.50 1.74 -27.99
CA ASN A 234 4.42 2.68 -28.35
C ASN A 234 4.84 4.15 -28.45
N GLY A 235 6.05 4.44 -28.91
CA GLY A 235 6.54 5.81 -29.09
C GLY A 235 6.95 6.51 -27.79
N GLY A 236 7.22 5.74 -26.73
CA GLY A 236 7.65 6.27 -25.46
C GLY A 236 9.02 6.97 -25.51
N THR A 237 9.25 7.91 -24.61
CA THR A 237 10.51 8.65 -24.46
C THR A 237 11.57 7.76 -23.81
N PRO A 238 12.72 7.53 -24.50
CA PRO A 238 13.80 6.69 -23.98
C PRO A 238 14.57 7.37 -22.85
N LEU A 239 15.36 6.58 -22.12
CA LEU A 239 16.37 7.10 -21.21
C LEU A 239 17.53 7.72 -22.00
N SER A 240 17.85 8.97 -21.69
CA SER A 240 19.06 9.65 -22.15
C SER A 240 20.19 9.47 -21.14
N SER A 241 21.43 9.73 -21.55
CA SER A 241 22.56 9.78 -20.62
C SER A 241 22.38 10.90 -19.61
N GLY A 242 22.60 10.61 -18.32
CA GLY A 242 22.51 11.59 -17.26
C GLY A 242 22.06 11.03 -15.92
N GLN A 243 21.74 11.93 -15.00
CA GLN A 243 21.26 11.58 -13.68
C GLN A 243 19.73 11.67 -13.61
N TYR A 244 19.14 10.71 -12.92
CA TYR A 244 17.70 10.65 -12.66
C TYR A 244 17.42 10.44 -11.18
N GLY A 245 16.42 11.14 -10.69
CA GLY A 245 15.80 10.85 -9.41
C GLY A 245 14.57 9.98 -9.63
N VAL A 246 14.46 8.90 -8.90
CA VAL A 246 13.28 8.05 -8.86
C VAL A 246 12.61 8.25 -7.50
N THR A 247 11.34 8.62 -7.52
CA THR A 247 10.53 8.79 -6.32
C THR A 247 9.37 7.81 -6.37
N VAL A 248 9.13 7.12 -5.28
CA VAL A 248 7.88 6.40 -5.04
C VAL A 248 7.10 7.14 -3.96
N ASP A 249 5.83 7.39 -4.21
CA ASP A 249 4.88 7.97 -3.26
C ASP A 249 3.80 6.94 -2.97
N TRP A 250 3.30 6.93 -1.74
CA TRP A 250 2.15 6.11 -1.36
C TRP A 250 1.13 6.90 -0.57
N LYS A 251 -0.11 6.47 -0.66
CA LYS A 251 -1.26 7.04 0.06
C LYS A 251 -2.27 5.96 0.42
N PRO A 252 -3.05 6.16 1.49
CA PRO A 252 -4.15 5.29 1.82
C PRO A 252 -5.37 5.55 0.92
N SER A 253 -6.20 4.51 0.81
CA SER A 253 -7.54 4.55 0.21
C SER A 253 -8.50 3.99 1.24
N LEU A 254 -9.10 4.86 2.07
CA LEU A 254 -9.94 4.50 3.20
C LEU A 254 -11.33 5.11 3.06
N ALA A 255 -12.36 4.30 3.29
CA ALA A 255 -13.74 4.77 3.36
C ALA A 255 -14.57 3.89 4.30
N VAL A 256 -15.52 4.51 5.01
CA VAL A 256 -16.50 3.82 5.85
C VAL A 256 -17.86 4.43 5.59
N THR A 257 -18.86 3.57 5.38
CA THR A 257 -20.27 3.95 5.32
C THR A 257 -21.04 3.17 6.37
N GLY A 258 -21.94 3.82 7.09
CA GLY A 258 -22.63 3.19 8.22
C GLY A 258 -21.75 3.12 9.47
N ILE A 259 -21.76 1.99 10.15
CA ILE A 259 -20.98 1.75 11.36
C ILE A 259 -19.81 0.85 11.02
N GLY A 260 -18.60 1.28 11.34
CA GLY A 260 -17.40 0.49 11.10
C GLY A 260 -16.11 1.27 11.17
N GLN A 261 -15.04 0.58 10.81
CA GLN A 261 -13.67 1.09 10.77
C GLN A 261 -12.94 0.54 9.56
N ALA A 262 -12.10 1.36 8.97
CA ALA A 262 -11.09 0.97 7.99
C ALA A 262 -9.72 1.47 8.47
N LEU A 263 -8.72 0.60 8.46
CA LEU A 263 -7.33 0.93 8.82
C LEU A 263 -6.40 0.43 7.74
N ALA A 264 -5.45 1.27 7.36
CA ALA A 264 -4.29 0.88 6.57
C ALA A 264 -3.01 1.09 7.38
N CYS A 265 -2.06 0.22 7.15
CA CYS A 265 -0.71 0.27 7.69
C CYS A 265 0.29 0.09 6.55
N VAL A 266 1.30 0.93 6.50
CA VAL A 266 2.41 0.83 5.55
C VAL A 266 3.71 0.72 6.33
N GLY A 267 4.46 -0.35 6.09
CA GLY A 267 5.74 -0.58 6.76
C GLY A 267 6.82 -1.10 5.82
N LEU A 268 8.09 -0.89 6.19
CA LEU A 268 9.27 -1.42 5.50
C LEU A 268 9.25 -1.15 3.98
N VAL A 269 9.06 0.10 3.58
CA VAL A 269 9.08 0.46 2.16
C VAL A 269 10.52 0.49 1.66
N ASN A 270 10.83 -0.34 0.69
CA ASN A 270 12.10 -0.36 -0.04
C ASN A 270 11.85 0.00 -1.51
N LEU A 271 12.72 0.80 -2.07
CA LEU A 271 12.73 1.15 -3.49
C LEU A 271 14.02 0.63 -4.12
N THR A 272 13.91 -0.30 -5.06
CA THR A 272 15.04 -0.74 -5.87
C THR A 272 14.90 -0.22 -7.30
N VAL A 273 16.01 0.26 -7.86
CA VAL A 273 16.07 0.74 -9.23
C VAL A 273 17.28 0.09 -9.90
N GLN A 274 17.03 -0.61 -10.99
CA GLN A 274 18.05 -1.30 -11.78
C GLN A 274 18.01 -0.81 -13.22
N GLN A 275 19.17 -0.46 -13.75
CA GLN A 275 19.32 -0.20 -15.17
C GLN A 275 19.48 -1.52 -15.91
N ASN A 276 18.63 -1.77 -16.87
CA ASN A 276 18.70 -2.90 -17.77
C ASN A 276 18.85 -2.43 -19.22
N LYS A 277 19.46 -3.24 -20.05
CA LYS A 277 19.51 -3.02 -21.49
C LYS A 277 18.50 -3.95 -22.15
N ILE A 278 17.53 -3.38 -22.84
CA ILE A 278 16.63 -4.13 -23.71
C ILE A 278 17.30 -4.31 -25.05
N PHE A 279 17.60 -5.54 -25.41
CA PHE A 279 17.97 -5.86 -26.79
C PHE A 279 16.69 -5.77 -27.63
N SER A 280 16.71 -4.98 -28.69
CA SER A 280 15.55 -4.75 -29.54
C SER A 280 14.96 -6.09 -29.99
N PHE A 281 13.73 -6.33 -29.59
CA PHE A 281 12.92 -7.38 -30.20
C PHE A 281 12.48 -6.87 -31.58
N ASN A 282 13.22 -7.22 -32.61
CA ASN A 282 12.82 -6.89 -33.98
C ASN A 282 11.59 -7.68 -34.45
N THR A 283 11.07 -8.57 -33.63
CA THR A 283 9.87 -9.34 -33.96
C THR A 283 9.19 -9.86 -32.70
N VAL A 284 8.47 -9.04 -31.98
CA VAL A 284 7.32 -9.57 -31.25
C VAL A 284 6.13 -9.30 -32.15
N ASN A 285 5.73 -10.30 -32.91
CA ASN A 285 4.40 -10.34 -33.48
C ASN A 285 3.44 -10.14 -32.33
N SER A 286 2.58 -9.14 -32.46
CA SER A 286 1.43 -8.90 -31.60
C SER A 286 0.73 -10.21 -31.28
N PHE A 287 0.61 -10.53 -29.99
CA PHE A 287 -0.33 -11.53 -29.52
C PHE A 287 -1.74 -11.03 -29.67
#